data_41594bf959f4ac1dce35597e29ab97af
#
_entry.id   41594bf959f4ac1dce35597e29ab97af
#
_cell.length_a   1.000
_cell.length_b   1.000
_cell.length_c   1.000
_cell.angle_alpha   90.00
_cell.angle_beta   90.00
_cell.angle_gamma   90.00
#
_symmetry.space_group_name_H-M   'P 1'
#
loop_
_entity.id
_entity.type
_entity.pdbx_description
1 polymer ?
#
loop_
_entity_poly.entity_id
_entity_poly.type
_entity_poly.pdbx_seq_one_letter_code
_entity_poly.pdbx_strand_id
1 'polypeptide(L)'
;MLIYCFEDDRVEQLAPIVHARPAYAIGCASYRLIDWLHTLRKEHEDACLVGEVRDYLVEIQSADYKIQTPPKSLRSPTTTESEHPDVLLVNARLIPSVSNLRVLRDLVRSQRYSVIMSDHPEHETDVEPDSEKTQDMPGSILAAWVPAGEISKAIERSAKLKRDTKTSTSTGSAGARGGENESSEKSSFYRVLCRHAASTASRSSAQLSEFHWPHDVVAAHMKCINDSIEYRISQGNYSQLQDGVFVGENVSIGDYESIHTDGGAIVLDDNVKVGPFCFLEGPLYAGANTRVIEHSSIKDGVALGHTTKIGGEVEASVIEPYTNKQHHGFLGHSYLGSWINLGAGTCNSDLKNTYGKINIEYGNTKVPTGMQFLGCIMGDYSKSAINTGIFTGKVIGVCSMMYGFVTSNVPSYVNYARLFGQTSLLPPEVMVNTQARMFARRKVQQRQADIDLIHAMYHRTEAERQMSDQLGF
;
A
#
# COMPACT_ATOMS: atom_id res chain seq x y z
N MET A 1 -15.59 16.68 13.27
CA MET A 1 -15.02 16.48 11.91
C MET A 1 -14.90 14.99 11.60
N LEU A 2 -15.16 14.58 10.36
CA LEU A 2 -14.95 13.20 9.90
C LEU A 2 -13.75 13.15 8.94
N ILE A 3 -12.75 12.37 9.25
CA ILE A 3 -11.67 12.02 8.33
C ILE A 3 -12.12 10.77 7.56
N TYR A 4 -12.28 10.92 6.26
CA TYR A 4 -12.81 9.89 5.38
C TYR A 4 -11.74 9.47 4.37
N CYS A 5 -11.09 8.34 4.63
CA CYS A 5 -10.10 7.77 3.74
C CYS A 5 -10.79 6.82 2.74
N PHE A 6 -10.50 6.94 1.45
CA PHE A 6 -11.14 6.13 0.41
C PHE A 6 -10.13 5.58 -0.59
N GLU A 7 -10.39 4.38 -1.09
CA GLU A 7 -9.71 3.80 -2.24
C GLU A 7 -10.48 4.13 -3.52
N ASP A 8 -9.81 4.75 -4.48
CA ASP A 8 -10.36 4.99 -5.82
C ASP A 8 -10.07 3.79 -6.74
N ASP A 9 -10.58 3.83 -7.98
CA ASP A 9 -10.44 2.74 -8.94
C ASP A 9 -8.99 2.48 -9.37
N ARG A 10 -8.10 3.48 -9.24
CA ARG A 10 -6.67 3.36 -9.55
C ARG A 10 -5.88 2.56 -8.50
N VAL A 11 -6.48 2.24 -7.37
CA VAL A 11 -5.83 1.43 -6.33
C VAL A 11 -5.36 0.07 -6.86
N GLU A 12 -6.06 -0.50 -7.84
CA GLU A 12 -5.70 -1.78 -8.45
C GLU A 12 -4.37 -1.71 -9.23
N GLN A 13 -3.95 -0.53 -9.67
CA GLN A 13 -2.63 -0.32 -10.31
C GLN A 13 -1.47 -0.58 -9.35
N LEU A 14 -1.72 -0.55 -8.04
CA LEU A 14 -0.71 -0.84 -7.02
C LEU A 14 -0.57 -2.35 -6.72
N ALA A 15 -1.22 -3.22 -7.49
CA ALA A 15 -0.99 -4.66 -7.37
C ALA A 15 0.49 -5.03 -7.66
N PRO A 16 1.09 -5.97 -6.94
CA PRO A 16 0.48 -6.88 -5.96
C PRO A 16 0.51 -6.38 -4.51
N ILE A 17 1.05 -5.18 -4.22
CA ILE A 17 1.34 -4.74 -2.86
C ILE A 17 0.10 -4.34 -2.05
N VAL A 18 -1.05 -4.20 -2.73
CA VAL A 18 -2.35 -3.87 -2.12
C VAL A 18 -3.30 -5.06 -2.01
N HIS A 19 -2.95 -6.24 -2.50
CA HIS A 19 -3.88 -7.38 -2.47
C HIS A 19 -4.25 -7.81 -1.05
N ALA A 20 -3.31 -7.77 -0.11
CA ALA A 20 -3.54 -8.20 1.26
C ALA A 20 -3.83 -7.06 2.25
N ARG A 21 -3.88 -5.82 1.78
CA ARG A 21 -4.06 -4.64 2.63
C ARG A 21 -4.70 -3.46 1.91
N PRO A 22 -5.36 -2.54 2.63
CA PRO A 22 -5.72 -1.25 2.10
C PRO A 22 -4.49 -0.43 1.67
N ALA A 23 -4.65 0.42 0.65
CA ALA A 23 -3.53 1.23 0.14
C ALA A 23 -2.96 2.19 1.20
N TYR A 24 -3.77 2.73 2.09
CA TYR A 24 -3.31 3.58 3.20
C TYR A 24 -2.38 2.85 4.20
N ALA A 25 -2.28 1.52 4.11
CA ALA A 25 -1.43 0.69 4.96
C ALA A 25 -0.09 0.30 4.31
N ILE A 26 0.21 0.81 3.12
CA ILE A 26 1.52 0.65 2.49
C ILE A 26 2.56 1.41 3.31
N GLY A 27 3.62 0.73 3.74
CA GLY A 27 4.78 1.34 4.37
C GLY A 27 5.64 2.10 3.36
N CYS A 28 6.02 3.32 3.71
CA CYS A 28 6.98 4.11 2.94
C CYS A 28 7.78 4.98 3.91
N ALA A 29 9.07 4.96 3.80
CA ALA A 29 9.93 5.52 4.82
C ALA A 29 9.63 4.88 6.20
N SER A 30 9.36 5.65 7.24
CA SER A 30 9.06 5.09 8.56
C SER A 30 7.58 5.14 8.95
N TYR A 31 6.68 5.47 8.00
CA TYR A 31 5.24 5.64 8.24
C TYR A 31 4.38 5.00 7.16
N ARG A 32 3.10 4.85 7.46
CA ARG A 32 2.00 4.54 6.55
C ARG A 32 1.05 5.75 6.53
N LEU A 33 0.25 5.91 5.51
CA LEU A 33 -0.73 6.99 5.47
C LEU A 33 -1.69 6.94 6.67
N ILE A 34 -2.07 5.74 7.09
CA ILE A 34 -2.93 5.55 8.26
C ILE A 34 -2.34 6.15 9.54
N ASP A 35 -1.02 6.11 9.70
CA ASP A 35 -0.35 6.67 10.88
C ASP A 35 -0.52 8.21 10.89
N TRP A 36 -0.45 8.86 9.72
CA TRP A 36 -0.73 10.29 9.56
C TRP A 36 -2.20 10.66 9.82
N LEU A 37 -3.14 9.81 9.37
CA LEU A 37 -4.56 10.03 9.62
C LEU A 37 -4.90 9.89 11.12
N HIS A 38 -4.25 8.97 11.81
CA HIS A 38 -4.35 8.90 13.28
C HIS A 38 -3.72 10.10 13.98
N THR A 39 -2.65 10.66 13.45
CA THR A 39 -2.03 11.90 13.97
C THR A 39 -3.01 13.06 13.81
N LEU A 40 -3.58 13.27 12.63
CA LEU A 40 -4.61 14.28 12.39
C LEU A 40 -5.84 14.10 13.30
N ARG A 41 -6.29 12.86 13.50
CA ARG A 41 -7.39 12.57 14.40
C ARG A 41 -7.10 12.98 15.85
N LYS A 42 -5.88 12.74 16.33
CA LYS A 42 -5.47 13.10 17.70
C LYS A 42 -5.35 14.61 17.91
N GLU A 43 -5.05 15.36 16.86
CA GLU A 43 -4.96 16.83 16.89
C GLU A 43 -6.33 17.50 17.02
N HIS A 44 -7.44 16.74 16.83
CA HIS A 44 -8.82 17.24 16.87
C HIS A 44 -9.68 16.30 17.71
N GLU A 45 -10.06 16.74 18.95
CA GLU A 45 -10.73 15.91 19.96
C GLU A 45 -12.00 15.20 19.48
N ASP A 46 -12.80 15.87 18.62
CA ASP A 46 -14.05 15.32 18.09
C ASP A 46 -13.90 14.67 16.70
N ALA A 47 -12.67 14.38 16.26
CA ALA A 47 -12.46 13.79 14.96
C ALA A 47 -12.65 12.27 14.97
N CYS A 48 -13.48 11.79 14.04
CA CYS A 48 -13.64 10.37 13.75
C CYS A 48 -12.88 10.00 12.46
N LEU A 49 -12.34 8.80 12.40
CA LEU A 49 -11.67 8.25 11.22
C LEU A 49 -12.46 7.05 10.69
N VAL A 50 -12.83 7.10 9.42
CA VAL A 50 -13.51 6.01 8.71
C VAL A 50 -12.78 5.70 7.41
N GLY A 51 -12.92 4.46 6.91
CA GLY A 51 -12.30 4.03 5.68
C GLY A 51 -13.27 3.31 4.75
N GLU A 52 -13.26 3.65 3.48
CA GLU A 52 -13.96 2.91 2.43
C GLU A 52 -12.92 2.24 1.53
N VAL A 53 -12.83 0.93 1.63
CA VAL A 53 -11.85 0.08 0.94
C VAL A 53 -12.57 -0.96 0.09
N ARG A 54 -11.85 -1.71 -0.71
CA ARG A 54 -12.37 -2.85 -1.47
C ARG A 54 -13.08 -3.83 -0.52
N ASP A 55 -14.22 -4.33 -0.93
CA ASP A 55 -15.17 -5.06 -0.06
C ASP A 55 -14.52 -6.22 0.71
N TYR A 56 -13.62 -6.97 0.08
CA TYR A 56 -12.93 -8.11 0.70
C TYR A 56 -11.92 -7.71 1.79
N LEU A 57 -11.56 -6.43 1.90
CA LEU A 57 -10.64 -5.90 2.92
C LEU A 57 -11.37 -5.28 4.12
N VAL A 58 -12.68 -5.20 4.12
CA VAL A 58 -13.46 -4.53 5.18
C VAL A 58 -13.20 -5.15 6.55
N GLU A 59 -13.19 -6.47 6.64
CA GLU A 59 -12.93 -7.16 7.91
C GLU A 59 -11.47 -7.00 8.36
N ILE A 60 -10.52 -7.05 7.43
CA ILE A 60 -9.10 -6.77 7.70
C ILE A 60 -8.92 -5.33 8.17
N GLN A 61 -9.58 -4.35 7.51
CA GLN A 61 -9.57 -2.95 7.93
C GLN A 61 -10.01 -2.80 9.39
N SER A 62 -11.13 -3.41 9.73
CA SER A 62 -11.67 -3.32 11.10
C SER A 62 -10.78 -4.04 12.12
N ALA A 63 -10.29 -5.23 11.78
CA ALA A 63 -9.54 -6.07 12.72
C ALA A 63 -8.11 -5.57 12.96
N ASP A 64 -7.39 -5.15 11.91
CA ASP A 64 -5.96 -4.80 11.99
C ASP A 64 -5.71 -3.32 12.20
N TYR A 65 -6.52 -2.46 11.56
CA TYR A 65 -6.31 -1.01 11.58
C TYR A 65 -7.29 -0.27 12.49
N LYS A 66 -8.30 -0.97 13.06
CA LYS A 66 -9.32 -0.38 13.93
C LYS A 66 -10.10 0.75 13.28
N ILE A 67 -10.27 0.69 11.96
CA ILE A 67 -11.02 1.64 11.17
C ILE A 67 -12.35 1.01 10.77
N GLN A 68 -13.43 1.74 11.00
CA GLN A 68 -14.77 1.32 10.60
C GLN A 68 -15.12 1.83 9.20
N THR A 69 -16.04 1.14 8.55
CA THR A 69 -16.66 1.66 7.33
C THR A 69 -17.55 2.86 7.67
N PRO A 70 -17.75 3.80 6.72
CA PRO A 70 -18.63 4.95 6.93
C PRO A 70 -20.04 4.52 7.31
N PRO A 71 -20.63 5.10 8.35
CA PRO A 71 -21.97 4.74 8.80
C PRO A 71 -23.02 5.03 7.73
N LYS A 72 -24.04 4.18 7.64
CA LYS A 72 -25.15 4.32 6.67
C LYS A 72 -25.92 5.63 6.82
N SER A 73 -25.98 6.19 8.03
CA SER A 73 -26.61 7.48 8.31
C SER A 73 -26.03 8.65 7.51
N LEU A 74 -24.73 8.61 7.19
CA LEU A 74 -24.10 9.61 6.32
C LEU A 74 -24.68 9.65 4.90
N ARG A 75 -25.34 8.57 4.48
CA ARG A 75 -25.92 8.41 3.13
C ARG A 75 -27.41 8.70 3.09
N SER A 76 -28.03 8.99 4.24
CA SER A 76 -29.48 9.14 4.36
C SER A 76 -29.92 10.54 3.91
N PRO A 77 -30.84 10.66 2.97
CA PRO A 77 -31.42 11.96 2.58
C PRO A 77 -32.33 12.57 3.65
N THR A 78 -32.64 11.83 4.73
CA THR A 78 -33.45 12.31 5.84
C THR A 78 -32.64 12.95 6.96
N THR A 79 -31.31 12.88 6.90
CA THR A 79 -30.41 13.51 7.86
C THR A 79 -30.40 15.02 7.60
N THR A 80 -30.70 15.82 8.60
CA THR A 80 -30.73 17.28 8.47
C THR A 80 -29.33 17.87 8.30
N GLU A 81 -29.21 19.03 7.68
CA GLU A 81 -27.94 19.71 7.40
C GLU A 81 -27.08 19.89 8.66
N SER A 82 -27.73 20.10 9.81
CA SER A 82 -27.07 20.28 11.12
C SER A 82 -26.53 18.95 11.74
N GLU A 83 -26.86 17.79 11.18
CA GLU A 83 -26.47 16.48 11.70
C GLU A 83 -25.25 15.88 10.97
N HIS A 84 -24.85 16.46 9.82
CA HIS A 84 -23.64 16.03 9.11
C HIS A 84 -22.40 16.70 9.71
N PRO A 85 -21.30 15.95 9.92
CA PRO A 85 -20.02 16.57 10.26
C PRO A 85 -19.35 17.15 9.01
N ASP A 86 -18.46 18.12 9.18
CA ASP A 86 -17.49 18.46 8.13
C ASP A 86 -16.62 17.26 7.80
N VAL A 87 -16.27 17.07 6.52
CA VAL A 87 -15.52 15.89 6.05
C VAL A 87 -14.20 16.32 5.42
N LEU A 88 -13.11 15.73 5.91
CA LEU A 88 -11.84 15.69 5.21
C LEU A 88 -11.81 14.40 4.38
N LEU A 89 -11.96 14.49 3.07
CA LEU A 89 -11.74 13.37 2.14
C LEU A 89 -10.25 13.20 1.90
N VAL A 90 -9.76 11.96 1.95
CA VAL A 90 -8.35 11.63 1.70
C VAL A 90 -8.25 10.38 0.84
N ASN A 91 -7.57 10.46 -0.28
CA ASN A 91 -7.28 9.31 -1.13
C ASN A 91 -6.25 8.40 -0.47
N ALA A 92 -6.54 7.10 -0.41
CA ALA A 92 -5.70 6.11 0.24
C ALA A 92 -4.34 5.88 -0.44
N ARG A 93 -4.16 6.36 -1.68
CA ARG A 93 -2.90 6.27 -2.44
C ARG A 93 -1.91 7.40 -2.15
N LEU A 94 -2.24 8.35 -1.26
CA LEU A 94 -1.30 9.40 -0.90
C LEU A 94 -0.03 8.83 -0.28
N ILE A 95 1.11 9.36 -0.72
CA ILE A 95 2.41 9.02 -0.13
C ILE A 95 2.45 9.50 1.33
N PRO A 96 2.83 8.67 2.30
CA PRO A 96 2.95 9.05 3.70
C PRO A 96 4.20 9.91 3.94
N SER A 97 4.22 11.12 3.40
CA SER A 97 5.29 12.09 3.56
C SER A 97 4.92 13.20 4.54
N VAL A 98 5.92 13.79 5.19
CA VAL A 98 5.75 14.97 6.06
C VAL A 98 5.17 16.14 5.26
N SER A 99 5.54 16.27 3.99
CA SER A 99 4.99 17.28 3.08
C SER A 99 3.47 17.12 2.91
N ASN A 100 3.01 15.91 2.59
CA ASN A 100 1.58 15.65 2.46
C ASN A 100 0.82 15.88 3.78
N LEU A 101 1.40 15.48 4.92
CA LEU A 101 0.81 15.76 6.24
C LEU A 101 0.60 17.26 6.48
N ARG A 102 1.58 18.10 6.12
CA ARG A 102 1.48 19.57 6.24
C ARG A 102 0.33 20.12 5.41
N VAL A 103 0.21 19.68 4.15
CA VAL A 103 -0.88 20.10 3.26
C VAL A 103 -2.25 19.66 3.82
N LEU A 104 -2.37 18.44 4.33
CA LEU A 104 -3.63 17.99 4.95
C LEU A 104 -3.98 18.81 6.21
N ARG A 105 -3.01 19.16 7.04
CA ARG A 105 -3.20 20.05 8.20
C ARG A 105 -3.70 21.43 7.78
N ASP A 106 -3.10 22.00 6.73
CA ASP A 106 -3.49 23.33 6.24
C ASP A 106 -4.90 23.31 5.62
N LEU A 107 -5.27 22.21 4.96
CA LEU A 107 -6.62 22.02 4.45
C LEU A 107 -7.64 21.98 5.59
N VAL A 108 -7.36 21.24 6.68
CA VAL A 108 -8.20 21.20 7.88
C VAL A 108 -8.29 22.58 8.55
N ARG A 109 -7.16 23.27 8.72
CA ARG A 109 -7.13 24.60 9.36
C ARG A 109 -7.90 25.65 8.58
N SER A 110 -7.85 25.59 7.25
CA SER A 110 -8.53 26.56 6.39
C SER A 110 -10.06 26.47 6.49
N GLN A 111 -10.58 25.26 6.70
CA GLN A 111 -12.02 24.94 6.70
C GLN A 111 -12.76 25.47 5.45
N ARG A 112 -12.01 25.71 4.36
CA ARG A 112 -12.58 26.20 3.10
C ARG A 112 -13.01 25.04 2.23
N TYR A 113 -14.19 25.13 1.67
CA TYR A 113 -14.64 24.17 0.66
C TYR A 113 -13.70 24.18 -0.54
N SER A 114 -12.77 23.22 -0.57
CA SER A 114 -11.74 23.16 -1.59
C SER A 114 -11.32 21.72 -1.88
N VAL A 115 -10.78 21.53 -3.08
CA VAL A 115 -10.35 20.21 -3.59
C VAL A 115 -8.92 20.31 -4.14
N ILE A 116 -8.13 19.27 -3.88
CA ILE A 116 -6.80 19.03 -4.45
C ILE A 116 -6.93 17.85 -5.41
N MET A 117 -6.57 18.08 -6.66
CA MET A 117 -6.66 17.10 -7.75
C MET A 117 -5.29 16.53 -8.07
N SER A 118 -5.24 15.34 -8.63
CA SER A 118 -4.03 14.79 -9.25
C SER A 118 -3.61 15.62 -10.45
N ASP A 119 -2.31 15.93 -10.55
CA ASP A 119 -1.74 16.65 -11.70
C ASP A 119 -1.41 15.68 -12.86
N HIS A 120 -1.47 14.37 -12.64
CA HIS A 120 -1.20 13.41 -13.69
C HIS A 120 -2.39 13.34 -14.66
N PRO A 121 -2.14 13.59 -15.96
CA PRO A 121 -3.14 13.32 -16.98
C PRO A 121 -3.56 11.86 -16.89
N GLU A 122 -4.82 11.59 -17.14
CA GLU A 122 -5.28 10.22 -17.37
C GLU A 122 -4.36 9.65 -18.45
N HIS A 123 -3.49 8.68 -18.08
CA HIS A 123 -2.77 7.95 -19.11
C HIS A 123 -3.82 7.24 -19.95
N GLU A 124 -3.92 7.65 -21.19
CA GLU A 124 -4.51 6.84 -22.25
C GLU A 124 -3.83 5.48 -22.16
N THR A 125 -4.51 4.54 -21.52
CA THR A 125 -4.19 3.13 -21.73
C THR A 125 -4.54 2.89 -23.19
N ASP A 126 -3.61 2.35 -24.01
CA ASP A 126 -3.83 1.89 -25.39
C ASP A 126 -4.89 0.75 -25.49
N VAL A 127 -5.76 0.65 -24.52
CA VAL A 127 -6.97 -0.16 -24.55
C VAL A 127 -8.06 0.76 -25.10
N GLU A 128 -8.55 0.48 -26.32
CA GLU A 128 -9.69 1.16 -26.90
C GLU A 128 -10.78 1.31 -25.82
N PRO A 129 -11.23 2.54 -25.53
CA PRO A 129 -12.23 2.77 -24.54
C PRO A 129 -13.50 2.04 -24.97
N ASP A 130 -13.96 1.11 -24.13
CA ASP A 130 -15.33 0.61 -24.21
C ASP A 130 -16.23 1.84 -24.05
N SER A 131 -16.84 2.28 -25.16
CA SER A 131 -17.19 3.66 -25.51
C SER A 131 -18.30 4.33 -24.70
N GLU A 132 -18.71 3.79 -23.54
CA GLU A 132 -19.81 4.37 -22.76
C GLU A 132 -19.53 4.58 -21.26
N LYS A 133 -18.39 4.13 -20.70
CA LYS A 133 -18.16 4.16 -19.23
C LYS A 133 -17.15 5.18 -18.73
N THR A 134 -16.40 5.87 -19.59
CA THR A 134 -15.26 6.70 -19.17
C THR A 134 -15.42 8.22 -19.36
N GLN A 135 -16.54 8.69 -19.88
CA GLN A 135 -16.68 10.10 -20.30
C GLN A 135 -16.91 11.14 -19.18
N ASP A 136 -17.11 10.77 -17.90
CA ASP A 136 -17.52 11.73 -16.86
C ASP A 136 -16.77 11.63 -15.51
N MET A 137 -15.55 11.08 -15.43
CA MET A 137 -14.77 11.14 -14.20
C MET A 137 -13.81 12.35 -14.24
N PRO A 138 -14.06 13.39 -13.44
CA PRO A 138 -13.05 14.42 -13.23
C PRO A 138 -11.79 13.78 -12.69
N GLY A 139 -10.60 14.30 -13.01
CA GLY A 139 -9.32 13.79 -12.55
C GLY A 139 -9.33 13.37 -11.07
N SER A 140 -8.51 12.39 -10.69
CA SER A 140 -8.55 11.79 -9.36
C SER A 140 -8.43 12.85 -8.25
N ILE A 141 -9.40 12.87 -7.32
CA ILE A 141 -9.31 13.71 -6.12
C ILE A 141 -8.31 13.07 -5.15
N LEU A 142 -7.34 13.86 -4.71
CA LEU A 142 -6.35 13.47 -3.70
C LEU A 142 -6.79 13.82 -2.29
N ALA A 143 -7.33 15.00 -2.10
CA ALA A 143 -7.97 15.40 -0.85
C ALA A 143 -9.01 16.52 -1.09
N ALA A 144 -9.99 16.61 -0.18
CA ALA A 144 -10.95 17.73 -0.18
C ALA A 144 -11.44 18.02 1.25
N TRP A 145 -11.68 19.29 1.53
CA TRP A 145 -12.49 19.69 2.69
C TRP A 145 -13.90 19.95 2.23
N VAL A 146 -14.86 19.21 2.77
CA VAL A 146 -16.30 19.30 2.42
C VAL A 146 -17.08 19.70 3.66
N PRO A 147 -17.60 20.93 3.73
CA PRO A 147 -18.44 21.37 4.83
C PRO A 147 -19.76 20.60 4.92
N ALA A 148 -20.33 20.49 6.10
CA ALA A 148 -21.58 19.78 6.37
C ALA A 148 -22.71 20.12 5.40
N GLY A 149 -22.92 21.40 5.11
CA GLY A 149 -23.94 21.86 4.17
C GLY A 149 -23.77 21.41 2.72
N GLU A 150 -22.53 21.15 2.29
CA GLU A 150 -22.25 20.62 0.95
C GLU A 150 -22.51 19.10 0.84
N ILE A 151 -22.48 18.39 1.96
CA ILE A 151 -22.78 16.95 2.01
C ILE A 151 -24.26 16.70 1.68
N SER A 152 -25.16 17.46 2.29
CA SER A 152 -26.60 17.39 2.01
C SER A 152 -26.89 17.67 0.54
N LYS A 153 -26.28 18.70 -0.04
CA LYS A 153 -26.41 19.04 -1.47
C LYS A 153 -25.89 17.92 -2.38
N ALA A 154 -24.78 17.28 -2.02
CA ALA A 154 -24.22 16.15 -2.77
C ALA A 154 -25.19 14.97 -2.81
N ILE A 155 -25.78 14.63 -1.65
CA ILE A 155 -26.77 13.53 -1.53
C ILE A 155 -28.03 13.83 -2.35
N GLU A 156 -28.59 15.03 -2.22
CA GLU A 156 -29.78 15.46 -2.97
C GLU A 156 -29.55 15.43 -4.49
N ARG A 157 -28.41 15.96 -4.96
CA ARG A 157 -28.03 15.93 -6.37
C ARG A 157 -27.90 14.50 -6.90
N SER A 158 -27.28 13.61 -6.13
CA SER A 158 -27.16 12.18 -6.48
C SER A 158 -28.53 11.49 -6.54
N ALA A 159 -29.44 11.81 -5.61
CA ALA A 159 -30.80 11.26 -5.60
C ALA A 159 -31.63 11.76 -6.80
N LYS A 160 -31.45 13.01 -7.21
CA LYS A 160 -32.11 13.60 -8.39
C LYS A 160 -31.65 12.92 -9.68
N LEU A 161 -30.34 12.77 -9.88
CA LEU A 161 -29.77 12.09 -11.04
C LEU A 161 -30.32 10.66 -11.21
N LYS A 162 -30.45 9.91 -10.11
CA LYS A 162 -31.03 8.54 -10.13
C LYS A 162 -32.52 8.52 -10.50
N ARG A 163 -33.29 9.57 -10.19
CA ARG A 163 -34.71 9.66 -10.60
C ARG A 163 -34.84 9.98 -12.08
N ASP A 164 -34.02 10.89 -12.59
CA ASP A 164 -34.06 11.33 -13.98
C ASP A 164 -33.65 10.19 -14.95
N THR A 165 -32.66 9.36 -14.58
CA THR A 165 -32.26 8.18 -15.35
C THR A 165 -33.33 7.08 -15.36
N LYS A 166 -34.08 6.86 -14.26
CA LYS A 166 -35.18 5.89 -14.23
C LYS A 166 -36.37 6.32 -15.08
N THR A 167 -36.61 7.62 -15.24
CA THR A 167 -37.72 8.15 -16.06
C THR A 167 -37.43 8.04 -17.57
N SER A 168 -36.16 8.14 -17.98
CA SER A 168 -35.76 8.03 -19.38
C SER A 168 -35.74 6.60 -19.92
N THR A 169 -35.58 5.58 -19.06
CA THR A 169 -35.62 4.15 -19.44
C THR A 169 -37.02 3.55 -19.52
N SER A 170 -38.05 4.26 -19.00
CA SER A 170 -39.43 3.77 -19.02
C SER A 170 -40.22 4.09 -20.31
N THR A 171 -39.66 4.80 -21.31
CA THR A 171 -40.30 5.19 -22.57
C THR A 171 -39.86 4.41 -23.79
N GLY A 172 -39.11 3.31 -23.65
CA GLY A 172 -38.64 2.46 -24.78
C GLY A 172 -39.06 1.03 -24.63
N SER A 173 -40.09 0.64 -25.44
CA SER A 173 -40.56 -0.68 -25.91
C SER A 173 -40.23 -1.94 -25.11
N ALA A 174 -41.31 -2.64 -24.76
CA ALA A 174 -41.35 -4.05 -24.35
C ALA A 174 -40.74 -4.99 -25.41
N GLY A 175 -39.81 -5.84 -25.03
CA GLY A 175 -39.39 -7.01 -25.80
C GLY A 175 -37.93 -7.37 -25.66
N ALA A 176 -37.58 -8.19 -24.66
CA ALA A 176 -36.74 -9.39 -24.76
C ALA A 176 -36.38 -9.91 -23.36
N ARG A 177 -36.72 -11.16 -23.11
CA ARG A 177 -36.31 -11.92 -21.90
C ARG A 177 -34.81 -12.19 -21.96
N GLY A 178 -34.12 -11.96 -20.87
CA GLY A 178 -32.73 -12.43 -20.72
C GLY A 178 -32.03 -11.82 -19.51
N GLY A 179 -31.87 -12.62 -18.45
CA GLY A 179 -30.81 -12.51 -17.46
C GLY A 179 -30.78 -11.24 -16.59
N GLU A 180 -31.44 -11.32 -15.44
CA GLU A 180 -31.24 -10.40 -14.35
C GLU A 180 -29.78 -10.51 -13.83
N ASN A 181 -28.90 -9.67 -14.35
CA ASN A 181 -27.70 -9.25 -13.64
C ASN A 181 -28.00 -7.85 -13.09
N GLU A 182 -28.76 -7.79 -12.03
CA GLU A 182 -28.76 -6.62 -11.13
C GLU A 182 -27.41 -6.55 -10.39
N SER A 183 -26.36 -6.15 -11.08
CA SER A 183 -25.26 -5.45 -10.44
C SER A 183 -25.80 -4.08 -10.04
N SER A 184 -26.49 -4.01 -8.90
CA SER A 184 -26.73 -2.75 -8.23
C SER A 184 -25.35 -2.19 -7.88
N GLU A 185 -24.79 -1.34 -8.75
CA GLU A 185 -23.72 -0.42 -8.38
C GLU A 185 -24.25 0.39 -7.20
N LYS A 186 -24.00 -0.11 -5.99
CA LYS A 186 -24.16 0.66 -4.77
C LYS A 186 -23.18 1.81 -4.92
N SER A 187 -23.70 2.94 -5.43
CA SER A 187 -22.90 4.17 -5.58
C SER A 187 -22.19 4.42 -4.28
N SER A 188 -20.88 4.18 -4.27
CA SER A 188 -20.02 4.41 -3.12
C SER A 188 -20.16 5.86 -2.64
N PHE A 189 -20.19 6.09 -1.33
CA PHE A 189 -20.46 7.44 -0.80
C PHE A 189 -19.33 8.40 -1.13
N TYR A 190 -18.07 7.94 -1.14
CA TYR A 190 -16.97 8.80 -1.57
C TYR A 190 -17.15 9.31 -3.00
N ARG A 191 -17.66 8.47 -3.93
CA ARG A 191 -17.91 8.88 -5.33
C ARG A 191 -18.93 10.01 -5.43
N VAL A 192 -19.97 9.98 -4.57
CA VAL A 192 -20.96 11.06 -4.50
C VAL A 192 -20.29 12.37 -4.05
N LEU A 193 -19.50 12.30 -2.97
CA LEU A 193 -18.80 13.47 -2.45
C LEU A 193 -17.72 13.98 -3.42
N CYS A 194 -16.92 13.09 -4.00
CA CYS A 194 -15.88 13.46 -4.96
C CYS A 194 -16.47 14.12 -6.21
N ARG A 195 -17.53 13.55 -6.79
CA ARG A 195 -18.20 14.16 -7.96
C ARG A 195 -18.77 15.55 -7.63
N HIS A 196 -19.36 15.71 -6.46
CA HIS A 196 -19.86 17.01 -6.01
C HIS A 196 -18.73 18.01 -5.82
N ALA A 197 -17.68 17.64 -5.05
CA ALA A 197 -16.54 18.50 -4.78
C ALA A 197 -15.79 18.91 -6.07
N ALA A 198 -15.55 17.99 -6.99
CA ALA A 198 -14.89 18.28 -8.26
C ALA A 198 -15.62 19.33 -9.10
N SER A 199 -16.97 19.39 -8.99
CA SER A 199 -17.80 20.30 -9.79
C SER A 199 -18.12 21.63 -9.09
N THR A 200 -17.99 21.72 -7.77
CA THR A 200 -18.49 22.89 -6.99
C THR A 200 -17.45 23.50 -6.05
N ALA A 201 -16.46 22.73 -5.60
CA ALA A 201 -15.42 23.24 -4.72
C ALA A 201 -14.39 24.11 -5.48
N SER A 202 -13.74 25.02 -4.77
CA SER A 202 -12.61 25.75 -5.31
C SER A 202 -11.40 24.84 -5.43
N ARG A 203 -10.67 24.86 -6.56
CA ARG A 203 -9.42 24.11 -6.72
C ARG A 203 -8.33 24.78 -5.89
N SER A 204 -7.64 23.99 -5.06
CA SER A 204 -6.47 24.44 -4.33
C SER A 204 -5.23 24.32 -5.21
N SER A 205 -4.31 25.26 -5.09
CA SER A 205 -2.99 25.20 -5.71
C SER A 205 -1.97 24.34 -4.93
N ALA A 206 -2.37 23.84 -3.76
CA ALA A 206 -1.52 22.93 -2.99
C ALA A 206 -1.36 21.59 -3.73
N GLN A 207 -0.17 21.04 -3.68
CA GLN A 207 0.16 19.76 -4.33
C GLN A 207 0.27 18.65 -3.30
N LEU A 208 -0.28 17.49 -3.61
CA LEU A 208 -0.13 16.25 -2.88
C LEU A 208 0.53 15.22 -3.78
N SER A 209 1.40 14.39 -3.20
CA SER A 209 2.04 13.30 -3.91
C SER A 209 1.32 11.98 -3.64
N GLU A 210 1.16 11.16 -4.66
CA GLU A 210 0.45 9.88 -4.63
C GLU A 210 1.27 8.76 -5.26
N PHE A 211 0.93 7.50 -4.94
CA PHE A 211 1.45 6.32 -5.63
C PHE A 211 0.59 6.05 -6.86
N HIS A 212 1.23 5.85 -8.01
CA HIS A 212 0.61 5.39 -9.25
C HIS A 212 0.90 3.93 -9.51
N TRP A 213 2.14 3.51 -9.23
CA TRP A 213 2.64 2.15 -9.46
C TRP A 213 3.35 1.62 -8.21
N PRO A 214 3.46 0.30 -8.05
CA PRO A 214 4.12 -0.28 -6.88
C PRO A 214 5.58 0.17 -6.69
N HIS A 215 6.32 0.41 -7.78
CA HIS A 215 7.70 0.88 -7.71
C HIS A 215 7.84 2.31 -7.19
N ASP A 216 6.78 3.12 -7.24
CA ASP A 216 6.80 4.46 -6.68
C ASP A 216 7.05 4.45 -5.17
N VAL A 217 6.70 3.33 -4.50
CA VAL A 217 6.99 3.19 -3.07
C VAL A 217 8.48 3.24 -2.80
N VAL A 218 9.31 2.56 -3.63
CA VAL A 218 10.77 2.58 -3.49
C VAL A 218 11.31 3.99 -3.80
N ALA A 219 10.84 4.62 -4.88
CA ALA A 219 11.25 5.97 -5.25
C ALA A 219 10.86 7.02 -4.21
N ALA A 220 9.63 6.94 -3.67
CA ALA A 220 9.15 7.85 -2.62
C ALA A 220 9.86 7.61 -1.30
N HIS A 221 10.12 6.35 -0.95
CA HIS A 221 10.87 5.97 0.24
C HIS A 221 12.23 6.67 0.30
N MET A 222 13.01 6.58 -0.77
CA MET A 222 14.34 7.21 -0.83
C MET A 222 14.28 8.75 -0.71
N LYS A 223 13.20 9.37 -1.19
CA LYS A 223 13.00 10.82 -1.08
C LYS A 223 12.53 11.27 0.31
N CYS A 224 11.77 10.43 1.02
CA CYS A 224 11.05 10.83 2.22
C CYS A 224 11.67 10.30 3.52
N ILE A 225 12.65 9.38 3.45
CA ILE A 225 13.09 8.64 4.64
C ILE A 225 13.73 9.54 5.69
N ASN A 226 14.56 10.50 5.30
CA ASN A 226 15.19 11.42 6.24
C ASN A 226 14.16 12.29 6.98
N ASP A 227 13.30 13.01 6.25
CA ASP A 227 12.25 13.86 6.85
C ASP A 227 11.31 13.02 7.74
N SER A 228 11.03 11.79 7.32
CA SER A 228 10.17 10.86 8.03
C SER A 228 10.78 10.42 9.37
N ILE A 229 12.06 10.11 9.38
CA ILE A 229 12.82 9.75 10.59
C ILE A 229 12.96 10.95 11.53
N GLU A 230 13.31 12.13 11.01
CA GLU A 230 13.39 13.36 11.81
C GLU A 230 12.05 13.68 12.47
N TYR A 231 10.96 13.59 11.71
CA TYR A 231 9.61 13.78 12.27
C TYR A 231 9.33 12.73 13.36
N ARG A 232 9.68 11.46 13.14
CA ARG A 232 9.49 10.39 14.13
C ARG A 232 10.25 10.67 15.43
N ILE A 233 11.49 11.09 15.33
CA ILE A 233 12.31 11.47 16.49
C ILE A 233 11.66 12.64 17.25
N SER A 234 11.17 13.65 16.54
CA SER A 234 10.53 14.82 17.15
C SER A 234 9.21 14.52 17.86
N GLN A 235 8.52 13.44 17.49
CA GLN A 235 7.20 13.06 18.04
C GLN A 235 7.26 11.87 19.00
N GLY A 236 8.34 11.09 18.96
CA GLY A 236 8.50 9.87 19.74
C GLY A 236 9.26 10.07 21.03
N ASN A 237 9.17 9.06 21.91
CA ASN A 237 9.92 9.01 23.16
C ASN A 237 11.20 8.19 22.98
N TYR A 238 12.08 8.64 22.10
CA TYR A 238 13.36 7.98 21.85
C TYR A 238 14.45 8.58 22.73
N SER A 239 15.36 7.73 23.21
CA SER A 239 16.59 8.15 23.86
C SER A 239 17.73 8.17 22.85
N GLN A 240 18.54 9.20 22.85
CA GLN A 240 19.73 9.23 22.01
C GLN A 240 20.82 8.36 22.66
N LEU A 241 21.21 7.27 21.99
CA LEU A 241 22.24 6.35 22.46
C LEU A 241 23.65 6.88 22.15
N GLN A 242 23.84 7.40 20.95
CA GLN A 242 25.02 8.09 20.47
C GLN A 242 24.61 9.08 19.36
N ASP A 243 25.56 9.85 18.82
CA ASP A 243 25.25 10.83 17.80
C ASP A 243 24.53 10.20 16.60
N GLY A 244 23.36 10.75 16.26
CA GLY A 244 22.49 10.27 15.18
C GLY A 244 21.79 8.92 15.42
N VAL A 245 21.95 8.27 16.58
CA VAL A 245 21.30 6.99 16.90
C VAL A 245 20.28 7.14 18.03
N PHE A 246 19.03 6.85 17.73
CA PHE A 246 17.88 6.99 18.63
C PHE A 246 17.22 5.63 18.87
N VAL A 247 16.95 5.34 20.13
CA VAL A 247 16.44 4.02 20.55
C VAL A 247 15.19 4.15 21.40
N GLY A 248 14.24 3.22 21.18
CA GLY A 248 13.09 3.01 22.05
C GLY A 248 13.44 2.19 23.31
N GLU A 249 12.41 1.63 23.94
CA GLU A 249 12.59 0.83 25.14
C GLU A 249 13.18 -0.57 24.83
N ASN A 250 14.00 -1.09 25.76
CA ASN A 250 14.55 -2.46 25.71
C ASN A 250 15.31 -2.80 24.40
N VAL A 251 15.92 -1.81 23.75
CA VAL A 251 16.81 -2.02 22.60
C VAL A 251 18.11 -2.63 23.07
N SER A 252 18.63 -3.61 22.35
CA SER A 252 19.96 -4.17 22.58
C SER A 252 20.76 -4.19 21.31
N ILE A 253 22.00 -3.70 21.40
CA ILE A 253 22.99 -3.71 20.33
C ILE A 253 24.14 -4.58 20.81
N GLY A 254 24.58 -5.52 19.98
CA GLY A 254 25.69 -6.44 20.29
C GLY A 254 27.03 -5.70 20.30
N ASP A 255 28.14 -6.44 20.28
CA ASP A 255 29.48 -5.88 20.29
C ASP A 255 30.07 -5.83 18.86
N TYR A 256 31.02 -4.91 18.64
CA TYR A 256 31.79 -4.77 17.39
C TYR A 256 30.96 -4.31 16.17
N GLU A 257 29.96 -3.44 16.40
CA GLU A 257 29.25 -2.80 15.30
C GLU A 257 30.04 -1.64 14.70
N SER A 258 29.84 -1.44 13.40
CA SER A 258 30.19 -0.21 12.69
C SER A 258 28.91 0.57 12.40
N ILE A 259 28.76 1.73 13.04
CA ILE A 259 27.55 2.56 12.93
C ILE A 259 27.91 3.91 12.31
N HIS A 260 27.22 4.28 11.23
CA HIS A 260 27.43 5.50 10.46
C HIS A 260 26.13 6.27 10.32
N THR A 261 26.16 7.55 10.65
CA THR A 261 24.99 8.43 10.66
C THR A 261 25.12 9.65 9.76
N ASP A 262 26.18 9.72 8.95
CA ASP A 262 26.46 10.86 8.05
C ASP A 262 25.35 11.04 6.99
N GLY A 263 24.75 9.92 6.53
CA GLY A 263 23.65 9.91 5.55
C GLY A 263 22.27 10.22 6.14
N GLY A 264 22.12 10.12 7.47
CA GLY A 264 20.87 10.31 8.19
C GLY A 264 20.83 9.57 9.52
N ALA A 265 19.80 9.84 10.31
CA ALA A 265 19.66 9.20 11.62
C ALA A 265 19.24 7.74 11.55
N ILE A 266 19.58 6.99 12.59
CA ILE A 266 19.15 5.61 12.82
C ILE A 266 18.14 5.61 13.98
N VAL A 267 16.96 5.07 13.74
CA VAL A 267 15.93 4.86 14.77
C VAL A 267 15.65 3.36 14.94
N LEU A 268 15.92 2.87 16.12
CA LEU A 268 15.61 1.51 16.56
C LEU A 268 14.44 1.58 17.55
N ASP A 269 13.28 1.08 17.15
CA ASP A 269 12.05 1.12 17.95
C ASP A 269 12.10 0.10 19.09
N ASP A 270 11.05 -0.01 19.91
CA ASP A 270 11.00 -0.83 21.11
C ASP A 270 11.37 -2.31 20.84
N ASN A 271 12.14 -2.90 21.77
CA ASN A 271 12.56 -4.30 21.73
C ASN A 271 13.37 -4.71 20.48
N VAL A 272 13.92 -3.78 19.73
CA VAL A 272 14.82 -4.09 18.61
C VAL A 272 16.10 -4.73 19.14
N LYS A 273 16.56 -5.76 18.44
CA LYS A 273 17.82 -6.45 18.77
C LYS A 273 18.73 -6.47 17.56
N VAL A 274 19.93 -5.93 17.74
CA VAL A 274 21.02 -5.97 16.76
C VAL A 274 22.05 -6.99 17.26
N GLY A 275 22.37 -7.98 16.44
CA GLY A 275 23.43 -8.96 16.72
C GLY A 275 24.81 -8.34 16.56
N PRO A 276 25.88 -9.00 17.02
CA PRO A 276 27.24 -8.51 16.93
C PRO A 276 27.77 -8.47 15.48
N PHE A 277 28.81 -7.67 15.25
CA PHE A 277 29.51 -7.53 13.96
C PHE A 277 28.60 -7.02 12.83
N CYS A 278 27.64 -6.15 13.14
CA CYS A 278 26.81 -5.53 12.14
C CYS A 278 27.36 -4.19 11.64
N PHE A 279 27.16 -3.92 10.36
CA PHE A 279 27.34 -2.60 9.76
C PHE A 279 25.96 -1.96 9.61
N LEU A 280 25.78 -0.78 10.24
CA LEU A 280 24.54 0.00 10.18
C LEU A 280 24.84 1.39 9.65
N GLU A 281 24.16 1.80 8.60
CA GLU A 281 24.26 3.14 8.03
C GLU A 281 22.87 3.76 7.89
N GLY A 282 22.75 4.99 8.36
CA GLY A 282 21.51 5.76 8.24
C GLY A 282 21.37 6.44 6.86
N PRO A 283 20.15 6.80 6.49
CA PRO A 283 18.94 6.72 7.32
C PRO A 283 18.40 5.29 7.47
N LEU A 284 18.09 4.90 8.69
CA LEU A 284 17.58 3.56 9.01
C LEU A 284 16.43 3.64 10.03
N TYR A 285 15.32 3.02 9.72
CA TYR A 285 14.25 2.77 10.67
C TYR A 285 14.05 1.27 10.88
N ALA A 286 14.11 0.81 12.11
CA ALA A 286 13.76 -0.55 12.49
C ALA A 286 12.56 -0.55 13.44
N GLY A 287 11.42 -1.02 12.98
CA GLY A 287 10.18 -1.11 13.77
C GLY A 287 10.28 -2.10 14.92
N ALA A 288 9.37 -1.96 15.89
CA ALA A 288 9.39 -2.69 17.14
C ALA A 288 9.53 -4.22 16.98
N ASN A 289 10.27 -4.87 17.89
CA ASN A 289 10.54 -6.31 17.89
C ASN A 289 11.33 -6.82 16.67
N THR A 290 11.94 -5.95 15.89
CA THR A 290 12.85 -6.32 14.78
C THR A 290 14.13 -6.96 15.31
N ARG A 291 14.65 -7.91 14.57
CA ARG A 291 15.96 -8.52 14.83
C ARG A 291 16.87 -8.36 13.62
N VAL A 292 17.95 -7.64 13.78
CA VAL A 292 19.09 -7.63 12.86
C VAL A 292 20.04 -8.75 13.31
N ILE A 293 20.31 -9.68 12.42
CA ILE A 293 21.11 -10.87 12.70
C ILE A 293 22.59 -10.48 12.62
N GLU A 294 23.43 -11.19 13.39
CA GLU A 294 24.88 -11.00 13.36
C GLU A 294 25.46 -11.01 11.93
N HIS A 295 26.53 -10.24 11.72
CA HIS A 295 27.22 -10.09 10.43
C HIS A 295 26.33 -9.51 9.31
N SER A 296 25.37 -8.65 9.65
CA SER A 296 24.51 -7.98 8.67
C SER A 296 25.08 -6.62 8.27
N SER A 297 24.80 -6.21 7.03
CA SER A 297 25.06 -4.87 6.51
C SER A 297 23.74 -4.23 6.09
N ILE A 298 23.31 -3.17 6.79
CA ILE A 298 22.06 -2.44 6.53
C ILE A 298 22.42 -1.00 6.24
N LYS A 299 22.16 -0.51 5.03
CA LYS A 299 22.65 0.78 4.57
C LYS A 299 21.78 1.45 3.52
N ASP A 300 22.11 2.67 3.15
CA ASP A 300 21.53 3.44 2.03
C ASP A 300 20.01 3.60 2.09
N GLY A 301 19.45 3.81 3.26
CA GLY A 301 18.02 4.05 3.41
C GLY A 301 17.19 2.75 3.47
N VAL A 302 16.96 2.26 4.68
CA VAL A 302 16.16 1.06 4.92
C VAL A 302 15.06 1.32 5.93
N ALA A 303 13.85 0.87 5.63
CA ALA A 303 12.74 0.85 6.57
C ALA A 303 12.25 -0.58 6.81
N LEU A 304 12.33 -1.02 8.06
CA LEU A 304 11.92 -2.32 8.52
C LEU A 304 10.62 -2.21 9.33
N GLY A 305 9.57 -2.86 8.89
CA GLY A 305 8.35 -3.02 9.65
C GLY A 305 8.59 -3.80 10.96
N HIS A 306 7.66 -3.73 11.89
CA HIS A 306 7.79 -4.43 13.17
C HIS A 306 7.90 -5.96 13.01
N THR A 307 8.57 -6.61 13.95
CA THR A 307 8.67 -8.09 14.02
C THR A 307 9.36 -8.73 12.81
N THR A 308 10.21 -8.00 12.11
CA THR A 308 11.03 -8.52 11.00
C THR A 308 12.29 -9.23 11.52
N LYS A 309 12.90 -10.06 10.67
CA LYS A 309 14.22 -10.65 10.90
C LYS A 309 15.08 -10.43 9.67
N ILE A 310 16.16 -9.69 9.84
CA ILE A 310 16.97 -9.22 8.74
C ILE A 310 18.41 -9.67 8.94
N GLY A 311 19.00 -10.24 7.88
CA GLY A 311 20.40 -10.72 7.85
C GLY A 311 20.99 -10.58 6.45
N GLY A 312 22.31 -10.63 6.37
CA GLY A 312 23.06 -10.38 5.14
C GLY A 312 23.04 -8.90 4.76
N GLU A 313 23.05 -8.57 3.49
CA GLU A 313 23.12 -7.19 2.99
C GLU A 313 21.74 -6.69 2.55
N VAL A 314 21.35 -5.51 3.06
CA VAL A 314 20.09 -4.84 2.69
C VAL A 314 20.34 -3.36 2.51
N GLU A 315 19.88 -2.81 1.38
CA GLU A 315 19.99 -1.38 1.10
C GLU A 315 18.72 -0.84 0.40
N ALA A 316 18.45 0.45 0.56
CA ALA A 316 17.44 1.22 -0.16
C ALA A 316 16.07 0.51 -0.25
N SER A 317 15.63 -0.15 0.81
CA SER A 317 14.49 -1.08 0.75
C SER A 317 13.45 -0.85 1.84
N VAL A 318 12.21 -1.15 1.50
CA VAL A 318 11.07 -1.19 2.43
C VAL A 318 10.66 -2.65 2.66
N ILE A 319 10.66 -3.06 3.92
CA ILE A 319 10.30 -4.43 4.32
C ILE A 319 9.15 -4.36 5.32
N GLU A 320 8.00 -4.89 4.93
CA GLU A 320 6.78 -4.88 5.73
C GLU A 320 6.82 -5.86 6.91
N PRO A 321 5.95 -5.69 7.92
CA PRO A 321 5.94 -6.50 9.13
C PRO A 321 5.94 -8.02 8.92
N TYR A 322 6.50 -8.76 9.88
CA TYR A 322 6.59 -10.22 9.93
C TYR A 322 7.42 -10.88 8.83
N THR A 323 8.09 -10.11 8.00
CA THR A 323 8.93 -10.62 6.91
C THR A 323 10.30 -11.05 7.43
N ASN A 324 10.79 -12.17 6.90
CA ASN A 324 12.10 -12.74 7.21
C ASN A 324 13.00 -12.74 5.96
N LYS A 325 14.07 -11.97 6.01
CA LYS A 325 15.28 -12.14 5.21
C LYS A 325 16.44 -12.40 6.18
N GLN A 326 16.38 -13.52 6.91
CA GLN A 326 17.23 -13.78 8.07
C GLN A 326 18.68 -14.16 7.69
N HIS A 327 18.89 -14.72 6.51
CA HIS A 327 20.18 -15.30 6.10
C HIS A 327 20.95 -14.39 5.15
N HIS A 328 22.18 -14.77 4.79
CA HIS A 328 23.02 -14.10 3.80
C HIS A 328 22.31 -13.94 2.45
N GLY A 329 22.75 -13.00 1.66
CA GLY A 329 22.21 -12.60 0.36
C GLY A 329 21.97 -11.10 0.30
N PHE A 330 21.99 -10.55 -0.92
CA PHE A 330 21.78 -9.13 -1.18
C PHE A 330 20.31 -8.83 -1.44
N LEU A 331 19.79 -7.76 -0.87
CA LEU A 331 18.47 -7.18 -1.16
C LEU A 331 18.62 -5.67 -1.32
N GLY A 332 18.48 -5.16 -2.53
CA GLY A 332 18.58 -3.73 -2.82
C GLY A 332 17.37 -3.17 -3.54
N HIS A 333 17.06 -1.90 -3.29
CA HIS A 333 16.05 -1.08 -3.95
C HIS A 333 14.71 -1.81 -4.15
N SER A 334 14.22 -2.46 -3.08
CA SER A 334 13.09 -3.40 -3.15
C SER A 334 11.96 -3.03 -2.20
N TYR A 335 10.76 -3.47 -2.55
CA TYR A 335 9.63 -3.51 -1.64
C TYR A 335 9.23 -4.97 -1.37
N LEU A 336 9.25 -5.36 -0.10
CA LEU A 336 8.77 -6.66 0.34
C LEU A 336 7.51 -6.51 1.21
N GLY A 337 6.42 -7.15 0.80
CA GLY A 337 5.19 -7.24 1.58
C GLY A 337 5.36 -7.97 2.92
N SER A 338 4.26 -8.18 3.63
CA SER A 338 4.26 -8.85 4.94
C SER A 338 4.31 -10.38 4.80
N TRP A 339 4.82 -11.03 5.84
CA TRP A 339 4.83 -12.50 5.95
C TRP A 339 5.64 -13.21 4.85
N ILE A 340 6.57 -12.51 4.24
CA ILE A 340 7.53 -13.08 3.29
C ILE A 340 8.60 -13.87 4.04
N ASN A 341 9.12 -14.92 3.41
CA ASN A 341 10.28 -15.65 3.93
C ASN A 341 11.25 -15.93 2.80
N LEU A 342 12.40 -15.28 2.82
CA LEU A 342 13.47 -15.53 1.86
C LEU A 342 14.43 -16.60 2.41
N GLY A 343 14.66 -17.66 1.61
CA GLY A 343 15.62 -18.72 1.91
C GLY A 343 17.05 -18.20 1.90
N ALA A 344 17.96 -18.92 2.57
CA ALA A 344 19.38 -18.58 2.60
C ALA A 344 19.97 -18.46 1.19
N GLY A 345 20.80 -17.45 0.96
CA GLY A 345 21.39 -17.18 -0.35
C GLY A 345 20.44 -16.55 -1.36
N THR A 346 19.21 -16.19 -0.98
CA THR A 346 18.34 -15.42 -1.87
C THR A 346 18.92 -14.02 -2.07
N CYS A 347 19.12 -13.66 -3.34
CA CYS A 347 19.61 -12.35 -3.76
C CYS A 347 18.70 -11.77 -4.84
N ASN A 348 18.60 -10.45 -4.90
CA ASN A 348 18.07 -9.77 -6.07
C ASN A 348 19.15 -8.94 -6.77
N SER A 349 19.01 -8.77 -8.08
CA SER A 349 19.70 -7.72 -8.83
C SER A 349 18.83 -6.48 -8.84
N ASP A 350 19.41 -5.32 -8.64
CA ASP A 350 18.75 -4.02 -8.69
C ASP A 350 19.27 -3.10 -9.78
N LEU A 351 20.38 -3.47 -10.43
CA LEU A 351 20.99 -2.76 -11.55
C LEU A 351 21.05 -3.68 -12.78
N LYS A 352 20.68 -3.14 -13.95
CA LYS A 352 20.86 -3.88 -15.20
C LYS A 352 22.34 -3.97 -15.59
N ASN A 353 22.76 -5.07 -16.22
CA ASN A 353 24.10 -5.20 -16.79
C ASN A 353 24.43 -4.12 -17.84
N THR A 354 23.41 -3.49 -18.42
CA THR A 354 23.55 -2.38 -19.39
C THR A 354 23.59 -1.01 -18.74
N TYR A 355 23.48 -0.91 -17.40
CA TYR A 355 23.44 0.32 -16.62
C TYR A 355 22.32 1.31 -17.01
N GLY A 356 21.38 0.88 -17.85
CA GLY A 356 20.26 1.71 -18.31
C GLY A 356 19.09 1.74 -17.32
N LYS A 357 18.19 2.71 -17.51
CA LYS A 357 16.95 2.83 -16.74
C LYS A 357 16.09 1.57 -16.84
N ILE A 358 15.39 1.25 -15.78
CA ILE A 358 14.59 0.05 -15.65
C ILE A 358 13.18 0.32 -16.16
N ASN A 359 12.66 -0.59 -16.99
CA ASN A 359 11.26 -0.68 -17.28
C ASN A 359 10.72 -1.89 -16.53
N ILE A 360 9.58 -1.74 -15.89
CA ILE A 360 8.90 -2.82 -15.17
C ILE A 360 7.61 -3.19 -15.92
N GLU A 361 7.21 -4.43 -15.83
CA GLU A 361 5.99 -4.93 -16.46
C GLU A 361 4.93 -5.18 -15.39
N TYR A 362 3.75 -4.57 -15.55
CA TYR A 362 2.56 -4.81 -14.74
C TYR A 362 1.46 -5.35 -15.65
N GLY A 363 1.16 -6.66 -15.52
CA GLY A 363 0.32 -7.34 -16.50
C GLY A 363 0.92 -7.20 -17.91
N ASN A 364 0.16 -6.64 -18.84
CA ASN A 364 0.59 -6.39 -20.22
C ASN A 364 1.18 -4.99 -20.43
N THR A 365 1.24 -4.17 -19.39
CA THR A 365 1.72 -2.79 -19.50
C THR A 365 3.18 -2.68 -19.10
N LYS A 366 4.02 -2.14 -20.00
CA LYS A 366 5.42 -1.86 -19.72
C LYS A 366 5.58 -0.41 -19.29
N VAL A 367 5.98 -0.20 -18.05
CA VAL A 367 6.08 1.12 -17.41
C VAL A 367 7.55 1.54 -17.30
N PRO A 368 7.94 2.71 -17.85
CA PRO A 368 9.25 3.28 -17.61
C PRO A 368 9.32 3.87 -16.20
N THR A 369 10.19 3.31 -15.34
CA THR A 369 10.29 3.76 -13.93
C THR A 369 11.08 5.05 -13.75
N GLY A 370 11.89 5.43 -14.74
CA GLY A 370 12.86 6.52 -14.58
C GLY A 370 14.05 6.17 -13.68
N MET A 371 14.02 5.04 -12.97
CA MET A 371 15.02 4.59 -12.01
C MET A 371 16.13 3.79 -12.68
N GLN A 372 17.37 4.00 -12.26
CA GLN A 372 18.52 3.18 -12.66
C GLN A 372 18.66 1.95 -11.75
N PHE A 373 18.31 2.09 -10.48
CA PHE A 373 18.30 1.03 -9.49
C PHE A 373 16.87 0.71 -9.08
N LEU A 374 16.46 -0.54 -9.25
CA LEU A 374 15.18 -1.09 -8.79
C LEU A 374 15.29 -2.61 -8.72
N GLY A 375 15.16 -3.14 -7.54
CA GLY A 375 15.22 -4.58 -7.28
C GLY A 375 13.91 -5.29 -7.60
N CYS A 376 13.24 -5.84 -6.60
CA CYS A 376 11.98 -6.54 -6.77
C CYS A 376 10.83 -5.89 -5.98
N ILE A 377 9.63 -6.07 -6.50
CA ILE A 377 8.37 -5.76 -5.81
C ILE A 377 7.70 -7.08 -5.48
N MET A 378 7.55 -7.40 -4.20
CA MET A 378 7.05 -8.71 -3.76
C MET A 378 5.78 -8.58 -2.93
N GLY A 379 4.73 -9.24 -3.37
CA GLY A 379 3.45 -9.33 -2.66
C GLY A 379 3.51 -10.21 -1.41
N ASP A 380 2.54 -10.00 -0.54
CA ASP A 380 2.45 -10.66 0.77
C ASP A 380 2.44 -12.19 0.69
N TYR A 381 2.90 -12.84 1.76
CA TYR A 381 2.91 -14.31 1.93
C TYR A 381 3.81 -15.09 0.97
N SER A 382 4.58 -14.43 0.10
CA SER A 382 5.46 -15.10 -0.86
C SER A 382 6.73 -15.63 -0.20
N LYS A 383 7.33 -16.65 -0.80
CA LYS A 383 8.52 -17.32 -0.24
C LYS A 383 9.53 -17.68 -1.34
N SER A 384 10.79 -17.68 -0.98
CA SER A 384 11.83 -18.25 -1.84
C SER A 384 12.52 -19.46 -1.17
N ALA A 385 12.91 -20.40 -2.00
CA ALA A 385 13.84 -21.46 -1.59
C ALA A 385 15.26 -20.88 -1.38
N ILE A 386 16.17 -21.70 -0.91
CA ILE A 386 17.59 -21.34 -0.81
C ILE A 386 18.18 -21.03 -2.18
N ASN A 387 19.17 -20.11 -2.22
CA ASN A 387 19.91 -19.74 -3.44
C ASN A 387 19.01 -19.30 -4.61
N THR A 388 17.90 -18.61 -4.30
CA THR A 388 17.03 -18.01 -5.32
C THR A 388 17.63 -16.69 -5.79
N GLY A 389 17.81 -16.55 -7.10
CA GLY A 389 18.28 -15.31 -7.74
C GLY A 389 17.13 -14.57 -8.42
N ILE A 390 16.80 -13.35 -7.95
CA ILE A 390 15.71 -12.54 -8.51
C ILE A 390 16.32 -11.46 -9.41
N PHE A 391 15.90 -11.39 -10.67
CA PHE A 391 16.44 -10.44 -11.63
C PHE A 391 15.84 -9.03 -11.40
N THR A 392 16.54 -8.03 -11.91
CA THR A 392 16.20 -6.59 -11.82
C THR A 392 14.76 -6.32 -12.25
N GLY A 393 14.02 -5.54 -11.46
CA GLY A 393 12.69 -5.05 -11.79
C GLY A 393 11.63 -6.15 -11.90
N LYS A 394 11.72 -7.22 -11.10
CA LYS A 394 10.72 -8.29 -11.12
C LYS A 394 9.60 -8.04 -10.12
N VAL A 395 8.38 -8.34 -10.58
CA VAL A 395 7.16 -8.31 -9.75
C VAL A 395 6.79 -9.74 -9.38
N ILE A 396 6.65 -9.98 -8.10
CA ILE A 396 6.27 -11.27 -7.52
C ILE A 396 4.89 -11.11 -6.89
N GLY A 397 3.92 -11.87 -7.37
CA GLY A 397 2.56 -11.88 -6.87
C GLY A 397 2.45 -12.43 -5.44
N VAL A 398 1.26 -12.28 -4.85
CA VAL A 398 1.00 -12.75 -3.47
C VAL A 398 0.98 -14.29 -3.40
N CYS A 399 1.34 -14.84 -2.25
CA CYS A 399 1.25 -16.28 -1.99
C CYS A 399 2.06 -17.17 -2.94
N SER A 400 3.13 -16.66 -3.54
CA SER A 400 3.94 -17.43 -4.51
C SER A 400 5.16 -18.06 -3.87
N MET A 401 5.62 -19.16 -4.42
CA MET A 401 6.82 -19.87 -3.98
C MET A 401 7.83 -19.94 -5.14
N MET A 402 9.06 -19.46 -4.92
CA MET A 402 10.09 -19.33 -5.96
C MET A 402 11.24 -20.29 -5.71
N TYR A 403 11.75 -20.87 -6.80
CA TYR A 403 12.88 -21.81 -6.79
C TYR A 403 13.84 -21.49 -7.93
N GLY A 404 15.12 -21.33 -7.62
CA GLY A 404 16.17 -21.05 -8.62
C GLY A 404 16.15 -19.59 -9.11
N PHE A 405 16.27 -19.36 -10.42
CA PHE A 405 16.32 -18.02 -10.98
C PHE A 405 14.94 -17.52 -11.41
N VAL A 406 14.59 -16.34 -10.92
CA VAL A 406 13.36 -15.59 -11.27
C VAL A 406 13.70 -14.58 -12.36
N THR A 407 13.51 -14.96 -13.60
CA THR A 407 13.86 -14.17 -14.79
C THR A 407 12.68 -13.44 -15.41
N SER A 408 11.44 -13.78 -15.03
CA SER A 408 10.18 -13.14 -15.40
C SER A 408 9.37 -12.77 -14.17
N ASN A 409 8.31 -11.98 -14.32
CA ASN A 409 7.36 -11.78 -13.24
C ASN A 409 6.73 -13.10 -12.82
N VAL A 410 6.38 -13.21 -11.55
CA VAL A 410 5.80 -14.41 -10.95
C VAL A 410 4.34 -14.13 -10.62
N PRO A 411 3.38 -14.83 -11.23
CA PRO A 411 1.97 -14.68 -10.89
C PRO A 411 1.69 -15.07 -9.44
N SER A 412 0.61 -14.55 -8.90
CA SER A 412 0.13 -14.94 -7.59
C SER A 412 -0.30 -16.41 -7.55
N TYR A 413 -0.10 -17.08 -6.41
CA TYR A 413 -0.51 -18.47 -6.17
C TYR A 413 0.12 -19.50 -7.12
N VAL A 414 1.41 -19.39 -7.35
CA VAL A 414 2.15 -20.38 -8.13
C VAL A 414 3.40 -20.89 -7.38
N ASN A 415 3.77 -22.13 -7.65
CA ASN A 415 5.12 -22.63 -7.44
C ASN A 415 5.92 -22.34 -8.71
N TYR A 416 6.81 -21.36 -8.65
CA TYR A 416 7.64 -20.95 -9.77
C TYR A 416 8.99 -21.66 -9.70
N ALA A 417 9.12 -22.76 -10.43
CA ALA A 417 10.35 -23.53 -10.56
C ALA A 417 10.76 -23.65 -12.05
N ARG A 418 10.64 -22.54 -12.79
CA ARG A 418 10.83 -22.49 -14.24
C ARG A 418 12.19 -23.04 -14.69
N LEU A 419 13.24 -22.81 -13.92
CA LEU A 419 14.59 -23.37 -14.22
C LEU A 419 14.57 -24.90 -14.35
N PHE A 420 13.64 -25.56 -13.68
CA PHE A 420 13.44 -27.01 -13.72
C PHE A 420 12.32 -27.43 -14.67
N GLY A 421 11.82 -26.49 -15.53
CA GLY A 421 10.71 -26.74 -16.43
C GLY A 421 9.35 -26.91 -15.73
N GLN A 422 9.24 -26.46 -14.47
CA GLN A 422 8.04 -26.66 -13.68
C GLN A 422 7.48 -25.33 -13.19
N THR A 423 6.22 -25.08 -13.51
CA THR A 423 5.39 -24.06 -12.85
C THR A 423 4.05 -24.70 -12.57
N SER A 424 3.58 -24.65 -11.36
CA SER A 424 2.31 -25.26 -10.96
C SER A 424 1.49 -24.33 -10.10
N LEU A 425 0.17 -24.46 -10.19
CA LEU A 425 -0.77 -23.71 -9.37
C LEU A 425 -0.61 -24.09 -7.89
N LEU A 426 -0.80 -23.11 -7.03
CA LEU A 426 -0.82 -23.28 -5.58
C LEU A 426 -2.26 -23.04 -5.10
N PRO A 427 -3.00 -24.11 -4.75
CA PRO A 427 -4.37 -23.97 -4.27
C PRO A 427 -4.46 -23.10 -3.00
N PRO A 428 -5.52 -22.30 -2.82
CA PRO A 428 -5.67 -21.41 -1.66
C PRO A 428 -5.66 -22.17 -0.34
N GLU A 429 -6.15 -23.42 -0.27
CA GLU A 429 -6.14 -24.26 0.94
C GLU A 429 -4.72 -24.55 1.41
N VAL A 430 -3.77 -24.72 0.50
CA VAL A 430 -2.34 -24.90 0.83
C VAL A 430 -1.82 -23.64 1.52
N MET A 431 -2.23 -22.46 1.04
CA MET A 431 -1.83 -21.18 1.61
C MET A 431 -2.52 -20.90 2.95
N VAL A 432 -3.79 -21.25 3.12
CA VAL A 432 -4.50 -21.17 4.41
C VAL A 432 -3.76 -22.00 5.47
N ASN A 433 -3.41 -23.24 5.16
CA ASN A 433 -2.66 -24.12 6.07
C ASN A 433 -1.23 -23.59 6.33
N THR A 434 -0.58 -23.01 5.32
CA THR A 434 0.74 -22.40 5.46
C THR A 434 0.68 -21.17 6.35
N GLN A 435 -0.32 -20.30 6.16
CA GLN A 435 -0.55 -19.12 6.99
C GLN A 435 -0.78 -19.51 8.46
N ALA A 436 -1.59 -20.53 8.74
CA ALA A 436 -1.80 -21.02 10.09
C ALA A 436 -0.50 -21.41 10.80
N ARG A 437 0.38 -22.14 10.10
CA ARG A 437 1.71 -22.54 10.61
C ARG A 437 2.64 -21.34 10.83
N MET A 438 2.61 -20.36 9.92
CA MET A 438 3.42 -19.14 10.02
C MET A 438 2.96 -18.29 11.23
N PHE A 439 1.66 -18.11 11.36
CA PHE A 439 1.05 -17.34 12.45
C PHE A 439 1.36 -17.99 13.80
N ALA A 440 1.19 -19.31 13.94
CA ALA A 440 1.51 -20.06 15.15
C ALA A 440 2.98 -19.86 15.58
N ARG A 441 3.95 -19.84 14.65
CA ARG A 441 5.36 -19.56 14.95
C ARG A 441 5.62 -18.18 15.51
N ARG A 442 4.74 -17.23 15.23
CA ARG A 442 4.78 -15.83 15.71
C ARG A 442 3.80 -15.56 16.84
N LYS A 443 3.15 -16.59 17.36
CA LYS A 443 2.11 -16.49 18.40
C LYS A 443 0.94 -15.59 17.97
N VAL A 444 0.63 -15.56 16.67
CA VAL A 444 -0.52 -14.90 16.09
C VAL A 444 -1.62 -15.94 15.85
N GLN A 445 -2.84 -15.62 16.20
CA GLN A 445 -3.99 -16.48 15.92
C GLN A 445 -4.53 -16.19 14.51
N GLN A 446 -4.73 -17.23 13.71
CA GLN A 446 -5.42 -17.10 12.43
C GLN A 446 -6.92 -16.89 12.67
N ARG A 447 -7.48 -15.85 12.11
CA ARG A 447 -8.90 -15.47 12.20
C ARG A 447 -9.62 -15.90 10.92
N GLN A 448 -10.97 -15.92 10.95
CA GLN A 448 -11.76 -16.19 9.74
C GLN A 448 -11.46 -15.15 8.64
N ALA A 449 -11.34 -13.87 8.99
CA ALA A 449 -10.98 -12.80 8.05
C ALA A 449 -9.63 -13.05 7.33
N ASP A 450 -8.67 -13.68 7.99
CA ASP A 450 -7.37 -14.03 7.39
C ASP A 450 -7.52 -15.16 6.36
N ILE A 451 -8.40 -16.13 6.64
CA ILE A 451 -8.73 -17.23 5.73
C ILE A 451 -9.48 -16.69 4.51
N ASP A 452 -10.49 -15.87 4.73
CA ASP A 452 -11.31 -15.26 3.67
C ASP A 452 -10.45 -14.35 2.76
N LEU A 453 -9.48 -13.64 3.34
CA LEU A 453 -8.51 -12.86 2.59
C LEU A 453 -7.70 -13.74 1.62
N ILE A 454 -7.20 -14.91 2.06
CA ILE A 454 -6.45 -15.83 1.18
C ILE A 454 -7.32 -16.28 0.00
N HIS A 455 -8.58 -16.64 0.23
CA HIS A 455 -9.50 -17.04 -0.83
C HIS A 455 -9.84 -15.85 -1.75
N ALA A 456 -10.11 -14.69 -1.21
CA ALA A 456 -10.42 -13.49 -1.99
C ALA A 456 -9.25 -13.11 -2.92
N MET A 457 -8.02 -13.09 -2.40
CA MET A 457 -6.81 -12.84 -3.21
C MET A 457 -6.65 -13.88 -4.33
N TYR A 458 -6.91 -15.16 -4.05
CA TYR A 458 -6.83 -16.20 -5.08
C TYR A 458 -7.78 -15.93 -6.25
N HIS A 459 -9.03 -15.60 -5.99
CA HIS A 459 -10.00 -15.30 -7.03
C HIS A 459 -9.68 -14.01 -7.80
N ARG A 460 -9.25 -12.98 -7.10
CA ARG A 460 -8.93 -11.68 -7.72
C ARG A 460 -7.69 -11.71 -8.62
N THR A 461 -6.78 -12.64 -8.39
CA THR A 461 -5.55 -12.79 -9.17
C THR A 461 -5.63 -13.89 -10.24
N GLU A 462 -6.83 -14.36 -10.56
CA GLU A 462 -7.03 -15.44 -11.56
C GLU A 462 -6.50 -15.03 -12.95
N ALA A 463 -6.71 -13.79 -13.36
CA ALA A 463 -6.23 -13.29 -14.64
C ALA A 463 -4.69 -13.34 -14.78
N GLU A 464 -3.93 -13.14 -13.69
CA GLU A 464 -2.47 -13.26 -13.70
C GLU A 464 -2.02 -14.68 -14.09
N ARG A 465 -2.72 -15.70 -13.61
CA ARG A 465 -2.42 -17.11 -13.87
C ARG A 465 -2.82 -17.55 -15.28
N GLN A 466 -3.97 -17.06 -15.78
CA GLN A 466 -4.43 -17.33 -17.14
C GLN A 466 -3.49 -16.73 -18.20
N MET A 467 -2.99 -15.52 -17.98
CA MET A 467 -1.98 -14.90 -18.86
C MET A 467 -0.67 -15.69 -18.87
N SER A 468 -0.28 -16.24 -17.72
CA SER A 468 0.91 -17.09 -17.58
C SER A 468 0.81 -18.36 -18.44
N ASP A 469 -0.35 -19.02 -18.43
CA ASP A 469 -0.59 -20.24 -19.23
C ASP A 469 -0.53 -19.98 -20.75
N GLN A 470 -1.01 -18.80 -21.21
CA GLN A 470 -0.94 -18.38 -22.61
C GLN A 470 0.49 -18.09 -23.08
N LEU A 471 1.37 -17.68 -22.19
CA LEU A 471 2.77 -17.40 -22.49
C LEU A 471 3.67 -18.65 -22.40
N GLY A 472 3.10 -19.82 -22.17
CA GLY A 472 3.84 -21.09 -22.11
C GLY A 472 4.78 -21.20 -20.89
N PHE A 473 4.32 -20.67 -19.77
CA PHE A 473 5.04 -20.79 -18.50
C PHE A 473 4.79 -22.12 -17.82
#